data_9ae6ad2fd42ab06b67b44ec54756d4f9
#
_entry.id   9ae6ad2fd42ab06b67b44ec54756d4f9
#
_cell.length_a   1.000
_cell.length_b   1.000
_cell.length_c   1.000
_cell.angle_alpha   90.00
_cell.angle_beta   90.00
_cell.angle_gamma   90.00
#
_symmetry.space_group_name_H-M   'P 1'
#
loop_
_entity.id
_entity.type
_entity.pdbx_description
1 polymer ?
#
loop_
_entity_poly.entity_id
_entity_poly.type
_entity_poly.pdbx_seq_one_letter_code
_entity_poly.pdbx_strand_id
1 'polypeptide(L)'
;MPEYQTNGVRFEDLEVGQEISTMHWFVTPDDIASAAEAFYDDYPLYFDKDFAKESEWGGIIAPFYFLDATFRWVVFLSRGRMRHQCHTINAQGILESFLPIRPGDRLVGKMWVHEKFQKRGKNFLVWRMEVRNEDGELVARKFWRSYWTDREIEFPKKETYE
;
A
#
# COMPACT_ATOMS: atom_id res chain seq x y z
N MET A 1 23.58 8.23 -8.47
CA MET A 1 22.59 7.35 -7.82
C MET A 1 22.56 7.73 -6.35
N PRO A 2 21.41 7.96 -5.72
CA PRO A 2 21.39 8.24 -4.29
C PRO A 2 21.94 7.00 -3.56
N GLU A 3 22.86 7.24 -2.62
CA GLU A 3 23.36 6.20 -1.72
C GLU A 3 22.17 5.56 -1.02
N TYR A 4 21.96 4.28 -1.28
CA TYR A 4 21.01 3.49 -0.51
C TYR A 4 21.54 3.44 0.93
N GLN A 5 20.80 4.05 1.85
CA GLN A 5 21.10 3.89 3.26
C GLN A 5 21.07 2.39 3.59
N THR A 6 22.21 1.83 3.90
CA THR A 6 22.40 0.41 4.24
C THR A 6 21.81 0.05 5.60
N ASN A 7 21.47 1.05 6.40
CA ASN A 7 20.87 0.87 7.73
C ASN A 7 19.34 0.94 7.59
N GLY A 8 18.69 -0.20 7.75
CA GLY A 8 17.23 -0.27 7.74
C GLY A 8 16.60 0.46 8.94
N VAL A 9 15.32 0.79 8.83
CA VAL A 9 14.53 1.43 9.90
C VAL A 9 14.31 0.43 11.03
N ARG A 10 14.57 0.85 12.25
CA ARG A 10 14.26 0.09 13.47
C ARG A 10 12.90 0.49 14.01
N PHE A 11 12.32 -0.39 14.80
CA PHE A 11 11.07 -0.10 15.50
C PHE A 11 11.17 1.16 16.37
N GLU A 12 12.31 1.36 17.03
CA GLU A 12 12.59 2.47 17.95
C GLU A 12 12.61 3.82 17.24
N ASP A 13 13.05 3.86 15.98
CA ASP A 13 13.24 5.08 15.18
C ASP A 13 11.90 5.66 14.65
N LEU A 14 10.79 4.93 14.79
CA LEU A 14 9.49 5.33 14.29
C LEU A 14 8.67 6.01 15.37
N GLU A 15 8.05 7.13 15.05
CA GLU A 15 7.22 7.92 15.96
C GLU A 15 5.75 7.90 15.53
N VAL A 16 4.84 7.84 16.50
CA VAL A 16 3.38 7.94 16.23
C VAL A 16 3.07 9.30 15.63
N GLY A 17 2.30 9.31 14.54
CA GLY A 17 1.98 10.49 13.75
C GLY A 17 2.99 10.84 12.66
N GLN A 18 4.14 10.18 12.63
CA GLN A 18 5.15 10.37 11.58
C GLN A 18 4.58 10.00 10.21
N GLU A 19 4.64 10.94 9.25
CA GLU A 19 4.36 10.65 7.84
C GLU A 19 5.55 9.89 7.26
N ILE A 20 5.26 8.75 6.66
CA ILE A 20 6.27 7.84 6.11
C ILE A 20 6.44 8.05 4.62
N SER A 21 5.34 8.20 3.91
CA SER A 21 5.37 8.39 2.46
C SER A 21 4.11 9.08 1.96
N THR A 22 4.30 9.81 0.86
CA THR A 22 3.22 10.30 0.00
C THR A 22 3.47 9.78 -1.40
N MET A 23 2.44 9.27 -2.05
CA MET A 23 2.49 8.76 -3.40
C MET A 23 1.34 9.34 -4.23
N HIS A 24 1.66 9.63 -5.50
CA HIS A 24 0.71 10.08 -6.50
C HIS A 24 0.66 9.04 -7.62
N TRP A 25 -0.54 8.70 -8.08
CA TRP A 25 -0.67 7.87 -9.27
C TRP A 25 -1.91 8.22 -10.08
N PHE A 26 -1.83 7.93 -11.35
CA PHE A 26 -2.91 8.04 -12.31
C PHE A 26 -3.42 6.64 -12.61
N VAL A 27 -4.71 6.41 -12.41
CA VAL A 27 -5.33 5.09 -12.59
C VAL A 27 -5.61 4.85 -14.06
N THR A 28 -5.01 3.83 -14.64
CA THR A 28 -5.28 3.41 -16.00
C THR A 28 -6.24 2.21 -16.05
N PRO A 29 -6.92 1.97 -17.20
CA PRO A 29 -7.69 0.74 -17.38
C PRO A 29 -6.84 -0.52 -17.18
N ASP A 30 -5.58 -0.49 -17.61
CA ASP A 30 -4.66 -1.62 -17.49
C ASP A 30 -4.26 -1.90 -16.03
N ASP A 31 -4.18 -0.88 -15.18
CA ASP A 31 -3.95 -1.07 -13.75
C ASP A 31 -5.09 -1.84 -13.11
N ILE A 32 -6.33 -1.50 -13.47
CA ILE A 32 -7.54 -2.16 -12.96
C ILE A 32 -7.60 -3.61 -13.45
N ALA A 33 -7.39 -3.82 -14.74
CA ALA A 33 -7.38 -5.15 -15.35
C ALA A 33 -6.29 -6.03 -14.73
N SER A 34 -5.07 -5.53 -14.63
CA SER A 34 -3.95 -6.26 -14.03
C SER A 34 -4.18 -6.63 -12.57
N ALA A 35 -4.85 -5.74 -11.80
CA ALA A 35 -5.20 -6.04 -10.43
C ALA A 35 -6.23 -7.17 -10.35
N ALA A 36 -7.26 -7.15 -11.20
CA ALA A 36 -8.27 -8.21 -11.25
C ALA A 36 -7.67 -9.55 -11.69
N GLU A 37 -6.86 -9.55 -12.75
CA GLU A 37 -6.15 -10.75 -13.22
C GLU A 37 -5.25 -11.37 -12.14
N ALA A 38 -4.55 -10.54 -11.37
CA ALA A 38 -3.68 -11.01 -10.29
C ALA A 38 -4.44 -11.76 -9.17
N PHE A 39 -5.73 -11.51 -9.04
CA PHE A 39 -6.63 -12.18 -8.08
C PHE A 39 -7.53 -13.23 -8.75
N TYR A 40 -7.32 -13.52 -10.05
CA TYR A 40 -8.18 -14.41 -10.84
C TYR A 40 -9.66 -14.00 -10.83
N ASP A 41 -9.91 -12.67 -10.78
CA ASP A 41 -11.24 -12.10 -10.76
C ASP A 41 -11.62 -11.69 -12.19
N ASP A 42 -12.52 -12.44 -12.80
CA ASP A 42 -12.99 -12.28 -14.18
C ASP A 42 -14.33 -11.54 -14.29
N TYR A 43 -14.74 -10.84 -13.21
CA TYR A 43 -16.01 -10.13 -13.22
C TYR A 43 -16.02 -9.01 -14.28
N PRO A 44 -17.01 -9.03 -15.23
CA PRO A 44 -16.99 -8.15 -16.42
C PRO A 44 -16.94 -6.65 -16.10
N LEU A 45 -17.36 -6.24 -14.91
CA LEU A 45 -17.34 -4.85 -14.44
C LEU A 45 -15.95 -4.20 -14.54
N TYR A 46 -14.88 -5.00 -14.49
CA TYR A 46 -13.49 -4.51 -14.48
C TYR A 46 -12.87 -4.44 -15.88
N PHE A 47 -13.48 -5.09 -16.88
CA PHE A 47 -12.90 -5.27 -18.21
C PHE A 47 -13.84 -4.83 -19.35
N ASP A 48 -15.13 -5.10 -19.23
CA ASP A 48 -16.12 -4.89 -20.28
C ASP A 48 -16.81 -3.54 -20.11
N LYS A 49 -16.53 -2.63 -21.04
CA LYS A 49 -17.06 -1.26 -21.00
C LYS A 49 -18.58 -1.20 -21.20
N ASP A 50 -19.13 -2.11 -22.01
CA ASP A 50 -20.57 -2.12 -22.31
C ASP A 50 -21.33 -2.68 -21.11
N PHE A 51 -20.85 -3.77 -20.53
CA PHE A 51 -21.39 -4.30 -19.29
C PHE A 51 -21.31 -3.27 -18.15
N ALA A 52 -20.14 -2.67 -17.96
CA ALA A 52 -19.92 -1.70 -16.91
C ALA A 52 -20.78 -0.44 -17.05
N LYS A 53 -21.07 -0.01 -18.29
CA LYS A 53 -21.92 1.14 -18.59
C LYS A 53 -23.37 0.89 -18.20
N GLU A 54 -23.86 -0.35 -18.37
CA GLU A 54 -25.22 -0.76 -18.00
C GLU A 54 -25.38 -1.08 -16.51
N SER A 55 -24.27 -1.20 -15.78
CA SER A 55 -24.28 -1.43 -14.33
C SER A 55 -24.71 -0.18 -13.55
N GLU A 56 -25.02 -0.35 -12.27
CA GLU A 56 -25.30 0.75 -11.34
C GLU A 56 -24.14 1.75 -11.25
N TRP A 57 -22.94 1.36 -11.62
CA TRP A 57 -21.73 2.19 -11.59
C TRP A 57 -21.58 3.08 -12.83
N GLY A 58 -22.30 2.80 -13.92
CA GLY A 58 -22.27 3.57 -15.15
C GLY A 58 -20.93 3.58 -15.89
N GLY A 59 -20.03 2.64 -15.58
CA GLY A 59 -18.72 2.49 -16.19
C GLY A 59 -17.80 1.62 -15.36
N ILE A 60 -16.61 1.34 -15.90
CA ILE A 60 -15.58 0.54 -15.22
C ILE A 60 -15.21 1.18 -13.88
N ILE A 61 -15.12 0.35 -12.85
CA ILE A 61 -14.55 0.67 -11.55
C ILE A 61 -13.46 -0.33 -11.19
N ALA A 62 -12.58 0.05 -10.29
CA ALA A 62 -11.60 -0.87 -9.75
C ALA A 62 -12.23 -1.81 -8.71
N PRO A 63 -11.79 -3.07 -8.62
CA PRO A 63 -12.20 -3.97 -7.56
C PRO A 63 -11.78 -3.42 -6.19
N PHE A 64 -12.51 -3.75 -5.13
CA PHE A 64 -12.25 -3.20 -3.80
C PHE A 64 -10.84 -3.51 -3.28
N TYR A 65 -10.25 -4.63 -3.68
CA TYR A 65 -8.88 -5.03 -3.35
C TYR A 65 -7.80 -4.32 -4.19
N PHE A 66 -8.19 -3.49 -5.17
CA PHE A 66 -7.25 -2.73 -6.02
C PHE A 66 -6.22 -1.97 -5.18
N LEU A 67 -6.64 -1.38 -4.08
CA LEU A 67 -5.75 -0.68 -3.17
C LEU A 67 -4.80 -1.60 -2.41
N ASP A 68 -5.15 -2.87 -2.19
CA ASP A 68 -4.23 -3.85 -1.61
C ASP A 68 -3.11 -4.22 -2.60
N ALA A 69 -3.44 -4.32 -3.88
CA ALA A 69 -2.47 -4.53 -4.93
C ALA A 69 -1.53 -3.32 -5.09
N THR A 70 -2.10 -2.11 -5.18
CA THR A 70 -1.34 -0.85 -5.31
C THR A 70 -0.63 -0.47 -4.02
N PHE A 71 -1.16 -0.83 -2.86
CA PHE A 71 -0.54 -0.61 -1.55
C PHE A 71 0.85 -1.25 -1.45
N ARG A 72 1.06 -2.40 -2.06
CA ARG A 72 2.40 -2.98 -2.21
C ARG A 72 3.38 -2.00 -2.85
N TRP A 73 2.93 -1.19 -3.80
CA TRP A 73 3.77 -0.18 -4.46
C TRP A 73 4.14 0.98 -3.53
N VAL A 74 3.22 1.45 -2.67
CA VAL A 74 3.54 2.49 -1.67
C VAL A 74 4.64 2.00 -0.74
N VAL A 75 4.51 0.79 -0.25
CA VAL A 75 5.53 0.14 0.59
C VAL A 75 6.81 -0.14 -0.22
N PHE A 76 6.69 -0.50 -1.50
CA PHE A 76 7.84 -0.79 -2.36
C PHE A 76 8.60 0.47 -2.77
N LEU A 77 7.89 1.55 -3.12
CA LEU A 77 8.51 2.82 -3.50
C LEU A 77 9.10 3.55 -2.29
N SER A 78 8.52 3.37 -1.11
CA SER A 78 9.13 3.81 0.14
C SER A 78 10.32 2.93 0.56
N ARG A 79 10.56 1.79 -0.10
CA ARG A 79 11.70 0.90 0.20
C ARG A 79 13.07 1.56 0.10
N GLY A 80 13.22 2.60 -0.69
CA GLY A 80 14.43 3.42 -0.65
C GLY A 80 14.60 4.18 0.67
N ARG A 81 13.49 4.38 1.42
CA ARG A 81 13.45 5.12 2.68
C ARG A 81 13.10 4.27 3.92
N MET A 82 12.49 3.10 3.71
CA MET A 82 12.06 2.21 4.81
C MET A 82 12.47 0.75 4.55
N ARG A 83 13.74 0.50 4.61
CA ARG A 83 14.23 -0.88 4.68
C ARG A 83 14.13 -1.33 6.14
N HIS A 84 13.22 -2.26 6.45
CA HIS A 84 13.16 -2.84 7.80
C HIS A 84 14.45 -3.60 8.11
N GLN A 85 15.01 -3.39 9.29
CA GLN A 85 16.16 -4.19 9.75
C GLN A 85 15.77 -5.59 10.21
N CYS A 86 14.49 -5.81 10.49
CA CYS A 86 13.98 -7.10 10.95
C CYS A 86 12.83 -7.59 10.08
N HIS A 87 12.52 -8.87 10.19
CA HIS A 87 11.33 -9.42 9.57
C HIS A 87 10.08 -8.89 10.25
N THR A 88 9.10 -8.51 9.43
CA THR A 88 7.78 -8.08 9.89
C THR A 88 6.71 -9.06 9.42
N ILE A 89 5.71 -9.29 10.25
CA ILE A 89 4.58 -10.16 9.96
C ILE A 89 3.32 -9.34 10.02
N ASN A 90 2.52 -9.35 8.96
CA ASN A 90 1.18 -8.76 8.96
C ASN A 90 0.26 -9.59 9.86
N ALA A 91 -0.22 -8.96 10.94
CA ALA A 91 -1.07 -9.62 11.92
C ALA A 91 -2.57 -9.31 11.70
N GLN A 92 -2.87 -8.17 11.09
CA GLN A 92 -4.25 -7.73 10.84
C GLN A 92 -4.24 -6.63 9.76
N GLY A 93 -5.29 -6.60 8.92
CA GLY A 93 -5.57 -5.51 7.99
C GLY A 93 -7.05 -5.16 8.00
N ILE A 94 -7.37 -3.87 7.89
CA ILE A 94 -8.72 -3.33 7.70
C ILE A 94 -8.64 -2.38 6.54
N LEU A 95 -9.46 -2.58 5.51
CA LEU A 95 -9.61 -1.70 4.37
C LEU A 95 -11.05 -1.19 4.33
N GLU A 96 -11.19 0.13 4.29
CA GLU A 96 -12.46 0.83 4.14
C GLU A 96 -12.45 1.52 2.77
N SER A 97 -13.46 1.26 1.94
CA SER A 97 -13.67 1.90 0.64
C SER A 97 -14.88 2.82 0.74
N PHE A 98 -14.74 4.07 0.34
CA PHE A 98 -15.78 5.10 0.46
C PHE A 98 -16.30 5.56 -0.91
N LEU A 99 -15.41 5.62 -1.91
CA LEU A 99 -15.73 6.05 -3.26
C LEU A 99 -15.17 5.03 -4.27
N PRO A 100 -15.86 4.80 -5.39
CA PRO A 100 -15.35 3.95 -6.46
C PRO A 100 -14.11 4.60 -7.10
N ILE A 101 -13.11 3.79 -7.40
CA ILE A 101 -11.95 4.20 -8.18
C ILE A 101 -12.21 3.89 -9.64
N ARG A 102 -11.93 4.85 -10.52
CA ARG A 102 -12.23 4.76 -11.96
C ARG A 102 -10.97 4.96 -12.80
N PRO A 103 -10.97 4.46 -14.03
CA PRO A 103 -9.96 4.85 -14.99
C PRO A 103 -9.96 6.37 -15.19
N GLY A 104 -8.77 6.98 -15.14
CA GLY A 104 -8.59 8.43 -15.23
C GLY A 104 -8.43 9.14 -13.89
N ASP A 105 -8.76 8.49 -12.77
CA ASP A 105 -8.59 9.09 -11.44
C ASP A 105 -7.13 9.40 -11.14
N ARG A 106 -6.92 10.57 -10.53
CA ARG A 106 -5.63 10.96 -9.94
C ARG A 106 -5.74 10.83 -8.45
N LEU A 107 -4.96 9.94 -7.90
CA LEU A 107 -5.02 9.59 -6.48
C LEU A 107 -3.75 10.01 -5.75
N VAL A 108 -3.93 10.44 -4.51
CA VAL A 108 -2.85 10.73 -3.57
C VAL A 108 -3.01 9.82 -2.36
N GLY A 109 -2.04 8.94 -2.17
CA GLY A 109 -1.95 8.08 -0.99
C GLY A 109 -0.92 8.59 0.00
N LYS A 110 -1.30 8.74 1.26
CA LYS A 110 -0.39 9.09 2.35
C LYS A 110 -0.39 8.02 3.42
N MET A 111 0.79 7.75 3.96
CA MET A 111 0.99 6.72 4.97
C MET A 111 1.66 7.28 6.23
N TRP A 112 1.13 6.89 7.40
CA TRP A 112 1.64 7.30 8.70
C TRP A 112 1.81 6.12 9.65
N VAL A 113 2.66 6.31 10.65
CA VAL A 113 2.64 5.50 11.88
C VAL A 113 1.44 5.90 12.70
N HIS A 114 0.45 5.01 12.84
CA HIS A 114 -0.79 5.29 13.56
C HIS A 114 -0.67 4.94 15.04
N GLU A 115 -0.11 3.79 15.33
CA GLU A 115 0.05 3.27 16.69
C GLU A 115 1.37 2.51 16.82
N LYS A 116 1.96 2.57 18.00
CA LYS A 116 3.18 1.84 18.36
C LYS A 116 3.03 1.31 19.76
N PHE A 117 3.12 0.01 19.96
CA PHE A 117 2.94 -0.59 21.27
C PHE A 117 3.67 -1.92 21.43
N GLN A 118 3.84 -2.33 22.68
CA GLN A 118 4.35 -3.64 23.03
C GLN A 118 3.27 -4.49 23.67
N LYS A 119 3.21 -5.76 23.31
CA LYS A 119 2.31 -6.75 23.91
C LYS A 119 3.03 -8.07 24.09
N ARG A 120 3.09 -8.56 25.33
CA ARG A 120 3.78 -9.82 25.69
C ARG A 120 5.23 -9.85 25.19
N GLY A 121 5.96 -8.75 25.35
CA GLY A 121 7.35 -8.60 24.92
C GLY A 121 7.56 -8.48 23.42
N LYS A 122 6.49 -8.32 22.63
CA LYS A 122 6.56 -8.21 21.17
C LYS A 122 6.21 -6.80 20.70
N ASN A 123 6.93 -6.29 19.72
CA ASN A 123 6.75 -4.97 19.14
C ASN A 123 5.68 -4.99 18.04
N PHE A 124 4.73 -4.07 18.11
CA PHE A 124 3.68 -3.90 17.11
C PHE A 124 3.62 -2.46 16.63
N LEU A 125 3.45 -2.31 15.32
CA LEU A 125 3.11 -1.06 14.66
C LEU A 125 1.76 -1.20 13.98
N VAL A 126 0.93 -0.16 14.10
CA VAL A 126 -0.24 0.03 13.27
C VAL A 126 0.06 1.16 12.30
N TRP A 127 -0.07 0.87 11.05
CA TRP A 127 0.05 1.82 9.96
C TRP A 127 -1.33 2.33 9.57
N ARG A 128 -1.43 3.58 9.19
CA ARG A 128 -2.61 4.17 8.56
C ARG A 128 -2.23 4.68 7.18
N MET A 129 -3.05 4.37 6.19
CA MET A 129 -3.00 4.97 4.87
C MET A 129 -4.35 5.60 4.55
N GLU A 130 -4.33 6.77 3.96
CA GLU A 130 -5.49 7.42 3.37
C GLU A 130 -5.21 7.70 1.90
N VAL A 131 -6.21 7.42 1.07
CA VAL A 131 -6.17 7.69 -0.37
C VAL A 131 -7.24 8.71 -0.68
N ARG A 132 -6.85 9.79 -1.35
CA ARG A 132 -7.74 10.88 -1.75
C ARG A 132 -7.70 11.09 -3.26
N ASN A 133 -8.81 11.56 -3.83
CA ASN A 133 -8.90 11.99 -5.21
C ASN A 133 -8.42 13.46 -5.38
N GLU A 134 -8.54 14.00 -6.60
CA GLU A 134 -8.15 15.39 -6.94
C GLU A 134 -8.95 16.43 -6.16
N ASP A 135 -10.22 16.13 -5.82
CA ASP A 135 -11.10 17.01 -5.06
C ASP A 135 -10.82 16.97 -3.55
N GLY A 136 -9.85 16.16 -3.13
CA GLY A 136 -9.48 15.98 -1.74
C GLY A 136 -10.41 15.05 -0.96
N GLU A 137 -11.39 14.42 -1.61
CA GLU A 137 -12.30 13.48 -0.98
C GLU A 137 -11.59 12.17 -0.62
N LEU A 138 -11.97 11.60 0.51
CA LEU A 138 -11.44 10.34 0.98
C LEU A 138 -12.03 9.17 0.17
N VAL A 139 -11.19 8.55 -0.66
CA VAL A 139 -11.56 7.41 -1.50
C VAL A 139 -11.49 6.11 -0.71
N ALA A 140 -10.43 5.95 0.07
CA ALA A 140 -10.26 4.78 0.91
C ALA A 140 -9.32 5.05 2.09
N ARG A 141 -9.42 4.17 3.09
CA ARG A 141 -8.54 4.15 4.25
C ARG A 141 -8.14 2.72 4.57
N LYS A 142 -6.88 2.52 4.91
CA LYS A 142 -6.38 1.23 5.33
C LYS A 142 -5.62 1.35 6.64
N PHE A 143 -5.90 0.42 7.55
CA PHE A 143 -5.08 0.16 8.71
C PHE A 143 -4.51 -1.24 8.61
N TRP A 144 -3.25 -1.41 9.01
CA TRP A 144 -2.70 -2.74 9.19
C TRP A 144 -1.71 -2.77 10.31
N ARG A 145 -1.74 -3.87 11.04
CA ARG A 145 -0.89 -4.14 12.17
C ARG A 145 0.24 -5.06 11.75
N SER A 146 1.46 -4.62 11.98
CA SER A 146 2.67 -5.40 11.77
C SER A 146 3.30 -5.78 13.09
N TYR A 147 3.60 -7.05 13.27
CA TYR A 147 4.49 -7.54 14.31
C TYR A 147 5.94 -7.43 13.82
N TRP A 148 6.78 -6.77 14.60
CA TRP A 148 8.21 -6.63 14.32
C TRP A 148 8.96 -7.70 15.13
N THR A 149 9.61 -8.62 14.41
CA THR A 149 10.36 -9.72 15.03
C THR A 149 11.73 -9.22 15.48
N ASP A 150 12.34 -9.92 16.46
CA ASP A 150 13.71 -9.67 16.87
C ASP A 150 14.74 -10.26 15.88
N ARG A 151 14.25 -10.91 14.82
CA ARG A 151 15.09 -11.54 13.81
C ARG A 151 15.53 -10.53 12.78
N GLU A 152 16.81 -10.16 12.84
CA GLU A 152 17.43 -9.28 11.85
C GLU A 152 17.43 -9.89 10.45
N ILE A 153 17.33 -9.01 9.45
CA ILE A 153 17.47 -9.40 8.04
C ILE A 153 18.95 -9.27 7.68
N GLU A 154 19.59 -10.37 7.37
CA GLU A 154 20.90 -10.37 6.74
C GLU A 154 20.73 -9.93 5.28
N PHE A 155 21.23 -8.75 4.95
CA PHE A 155 21.29 -8.32 3.56
C PHE A 155 22.53 -8.89 2.92
N PRO A 156 22.43 -9.59 1.76
CA PRO A 156 23.61 -10.05 1.05
C PRO A 156 24.52 -8.84 0.77
N LYS A 157 25.80 -8.99 1.10
CA LYS A 157 26.82 -8.03 0.68
C LYS A 157 26.72 -7.91 -0.83
N LYS A 158 26.77 -6.69 -1.37
CA LYS A 158 26.87 -6.47 -2.81
C LYS A 158 28.04 -7.32 -3.32
N GLU A 159 27.74 -8.39 -4.04
CA GLU A 159 28.75 -9.01 -4.88
C GLU A 159 29.01 -7.98 -5.99
N THR A 160 30.22 -7.43 -6.02
CA THR A 160 30.72 -6.69 -7.17
C THR A 160 30.93 -7.74 -8.25
N TYR A 161 30.01 -7.79 -9.21
CA TYR A 161 30.27 -8.48 -10.47
C TYR A 161 31.34 -7.66 -11.19
N GLU A 162 32.59 -8.17 -11.16
CA GLU A 162 33.67 -7.74 -12.06
C GLU A 162 33.48 -8.36 -13.45
#